data_8c35fef00517685ba58aff95214ab8e3
#
_entry.id   8c35fef00517685ba58aff95214ab8e3
#
_cell.length_a   1.000
_cell.length_b   1.000
_cell.length_c   1.000
_cell.angle_alpha   90.00
_cell.angle_beta   90.00
_cell.angle_gamma   90.00
#
_symmetry.space_group_name_H-M   'P 1'
#
loop_
_entity.id
_entity.type
_entity.pdbx_description
1 polymer ?
#
loop_
_entity_poly.entity_id
_entity_poly.type
_entity_poly.pdbx_seq_one_letter_code
_entity_poly.pdbx_strand_id
1 'polypeptide(L)'
;ESLPKTVKKIAVLDRTKEPGAIGEPLYQDVITALSENCPFEKMPKVVGGRYGLSSKEFTPTMIKAVFDELKKDEPKNHFTVGINDDVTHTSLDYDKNFAIDIEGMFCGMFYGLGADGTVGANKNSIKIIGEETENYAQGYFVYDSKKSGSTTVSHLRFGKKPIKSTYLIQKSDFVACHQFNLLEKFDMLKDLKEGGVFLLNSPFDVNETVEKLPKRVTQQIKDKKLNFFVIDGYSVAKETGMGSRVNTIMQTCFFAISGVLEKDEAIEQIKKSIKKSYGMKGDE
;
A
#
# COMPACT_ATOMS: atom_id res chain seq x y z
N GLU A 1 -11.96 -26.83 -13.45
CA GLU A 1 -13.38 -26.49 -13.72
C GLU A 1 -13.61 -24.97 -13.87
N SER A 2 -12.78 -24.13 -13.20
CA SER A 2 -12.96 -22.65 -13.23
C SER A 2 -12.37 -21.93 -14.45
N LEU A 3 -11.58 -22.61 -15.27
CA LEU A 3 -10.99 -22.00 -16.47
C LEU A 3 -11.97 -22.04 -17.64
N PRO A 4 -12.07 -20.92 -18.41
CA PRO A 4 -12.87 -20.89 -19.63
C PRO A 4 -12.40 -21.94 -20.64
N LYS A 5 -13.32 -22.60 -21.33
CA LYS A 5 -12.98 -23.61 -22.38
C LYS A 5 -12.18 -23.03 -23.56
N THR A 6 -12.18 -21.71 -23.70
CA THR A 6 -11.46 -20.97 -24.74
C THR A 6 -9.99 -20.69 -24.42
N VAL A 7 -9.50 -21.13 -23.26
CA VAL A 7 -8.11 -20.92 -22.85
C VAL A 7 -7.14 -21.57 -23.82
N LYS A 8 -6.18 -20.79 -24.30
CA LYS A 8 -5.13 -21.25 -25.24
C LYS A 8 -3.74 -21.29 -24.60
N LYS A 9 -3.51 -20.46 -23.58
CA LYS A 9 -2.24 -20.37 -22.89
C LYS A 9 -2.45 -20.17 -21.38
N ILE A 10 -1.62 -20.79 -20.56
CA ILE A 10 -1.66 -20.73 -19.11
C ILE A 10 -0.27 -20.39 -18.59
N ALA A 11 -0.15 -19.38 -17.74
CA ALA A 11 1.03 -19.16 -16.93
C ALA A 11 0.77 -19.65 -15.51
N VAL A 12 1.63 -20.52 -15.03
CA VAL A 12 1.61 -21.03 -13.65
C VAL A 12 2.74 -20.38 -12.88
N LEU A 13 2.39 -19.70 -11.79
CA LEU A 13 3.34 -18.92 -11.01
C LEU A 13 3.57 -19.53 -9.63
N ASP A 14 4.82 -19.75 -9.30
CA ASP A 14 5.28 -20.25 -8.01
C ASP A 14 6.19 -19.25 -7.30
N ARG A 15 6.24 -19.31 -5.98
CA ARG A 15 7.20 -18.54 -5.16
C ARG A 15 8.48 -19.30 -4.86
N THR A 16 8.60 -20.53 -5.32
CA THR A 16 9.72 -21.42 -5.06
C THR A 16 10.08 -22.24 -6.28
N LYS A 17 11.28 -22.80 -6.25
CA LYS A 17 11.73 -23.88 -7.12
C LYS A 17 12.66 -24.77 -6.30
N GLU A 18 12.44 -26.07 -6.33
CA GLU A 18 13.33 -27.04 -5.68
C GLU A 18 14.63 -27.16 -6.46
N PRO A 19 15.79 -27.22 -5.79
CA PRO A 19 17.07 -27.48 -6.45
C PRO A 19 17.02 -28.80 -7.23
N GLY A 20 17.47 -28.75 -8.49
CA GLY A 20 17.47 -29.92 -9.37
C GLY A 20 16.13 -30.32 -9.98
N ALA A 21 15.01 -29.66 -9.60
CA ALA A 21 13.71 -29.90 -10.22
C ALA A 21 13.68 -29.40 -11.67
N ILE A 22 12.92 -30.10 -12.52
CA ILE A 22 12.72 -29.73 -13.93
C ILE A 22 11.82 -28.51 -14.11
N GLY A 23 11.03 -28.16 -13.09
CA GLY A 23 10.12 -27.01 -13.07
C GLY A 23 9.71 -26.65 -11.65
N GLU A 24 8.92 -25.60 -11.55
CA GLU A 24 8.31 -25.15 -10.30
C GLU A 24 7.23 -26.17 -9.86
N PRO A 25 6.99 -26.38 -8.55
CA PRO A 25 6.10 -27.43 -8.04
C PRO A 25 4.67 -27.34 -8.63
N LEU A 26 4.01 -26.20 -8.54
CA LEU A 26 2.65 -26.02 -9.05
C LEU A 26 2.59 -26.15 -10.60
N TYR A 27 3.65 -25.69 -11.28
CA TYR A 27 3.74 -25.89 -12.74
C TYR A 27 3.75 -27.37 -13.09
N GLN A 28 4.53 -28.19 -12.38
CA GLN A 28 4.60 -29.64 -12.58
C GLN A 28 3.24 -30.32 -12.32
N ASP A 29 2.57 -29.94 -11.22
CA ASP A 29 1.24 -30.43 -10.87
C ASP A 29 0.20 -30.10 -11.95
N VAL A 30 0.21 -28.85 -12.46
CA VAL A 30 -0.72 -28.43 -13.52
C VAL A 30 -0.45 -29.17 -14.83
N ILE A 31 0.81 -29.35 -15.21
CA ILE A 31 1.17 -30.14 -16.41
C ILE A 31 0.71 -31.58 -16.26
N THR A 32 0.96 -32.21 -15.14
CA THR A 32 0.54 -33.59 -14.86
C THR A 32 -0.99 -33.71 -14.93
N ALA A 33 -1.72 -32.86 -14.22
CA ALA A 33 -3.18 -32.88 -14.22
C ALA A 33 -3.80 -32.68 -15.61
N LEU A 34 -3.23 -31.79 -16.42
CA LEU A 34 -3.69 -31.54 -17.79
C LEU A 34 -3.31 -32.70 -18.73
N SER A 35 -2.19 -33.38 -18.50
CA SER A 35 -1.79 -34.56 -19.27
C SER A 35 -2.67 -35.77 -19.00
N GLU A 36 -3.11 -35.96 -17.75
CA GLU A 36 -3.96 -37.06 -17.34
C GLU A 36 -5.44 -36.81 -17.70
N ASN A 37 -5.92 -35.59 -17.59
CA ASN A 37 -7.34 -35.26 -17.84
C ASN A 37 -7.50 -33.82 -18.35
N CYS A 38 -7.25 -33.61 -19.63
CA CYS A 38 -7.39 -32.32 -20.28
C CYS A 38 -8.87 -31.98 -20.52
N PRO A 39 -9.41 -30.92 -19.88
CA PRO A 39 -10.82 -30.50 -20.07
C PRO A 39 -11.05 -29.65 -21.34
N PHE A 40 -9.99 -29.37 -22.11
CA PHE A 40 -10.00 -28.55 -23.30
C PHE A 40 -9.99 -29.39 -24.58
N GLU A 41 -10.58 -28.87 -25.65
CA GLU A 41 -10.51 -29.55 -26.99
C GLU A 41 -9.06 -29.69 -27.48
N LYS A 42 -8.23 -28.69 -27.16
CA LYS A 42 -6.80 -28.69 -27.46
C LYS A 42 -6.03 -28.33 -26.21
N MET A 43 -4.97 -29.07 -25.92
CA MET A 43 -4.06 -28.79 -24.81
C MET A 43 -3.53 -27.36 -24.89
N PRO A 44 -3.79 -26.51 -23.91
CA PRO A 44 -3.25 -25.15 -23.87
C PRO A 44 -1.72 -25.18 -23.72
N LYS A 45 -1.03 -24.18 -24.25
CA LYS A 45 0.40 -23.99 -23.98
C LYS A 45 0.57 -23.54 -22.53
N VAL A 46 1.24 -24.34 -21.71
CA VAL A 46 1.50 -24.02 -20.29
C VAL A 46 2.95 -23.58 -20.12
N VAL A 47 3.15 -22.48 -19.42
CA VAL A 47 4.49 -21.97 -19.05
C VAL A 47 4.57 -21.77 -17.55
N GLY A 48 5.72 -22.06 -16.96
CA GLY A 48 6.03 -21.83 -15.56
C GLY A 48 6.73 -20.50 -15.33
N GLY A 49 6.57 -19.94 -14.14
CA GLY A 49 7.28 -18.74 -13.73
C GLY A 49 7.41 -18.61 -12.22
N ARG A 50 8.37 -17.80 -11.79
CA ARG A 50 8.63 -17.53 -10.36
C ARG A 50 8.48 -16.06 -10.05
N TYR A 51 7.87 -15.79 -8.89
CA TYR A 51 7.65 -14.45 -8.38
C TYR A 51 7.89 -14.36 -6.88
N GLY A 52 8.03 -13.16 -6.35
CA GLY A 52 7.87 -12.85 -4.94
C GLY A 52 8.77 -13.62 -3.98
N LEU A 53 10.00 -13.96 -4.38
CA LEU A 53 10.95 -14.63 -3.49
C LEU A 53 11.12 -13.86 -2.19
N SER A 54 11.10 -14.57 -1.05
CA SER A 54 11.17 -13.99 0.27
C SER A 54 9.98 -13.03 0.51
N SER A 55 10.25 -11.80 0.93
CA SER A 55 9.26 -10.75 1.19
C SER A 55 9.07 -9.76 0.04
N LYS A 56 9.53 -10.09 -1.18
CA LYS A 56 9.32 -9.22 -2.35
C LYS A 56 7.85 -9.19 -2.73
N GLU A 57 7.35 -7.97 -2.93
CA GLU A 57 5.98 -7.74 -3.37
C GLU A 57 5.77 -8.21 -4.81
N PHE A 58 4.58 -8.73 -5.08
CA PHE A 58 4.13 -9.03 -6.43
C PHE A 58 3.06 -8.02 -6.84
N THR A 59 3.43 -7.11 -7.73
CA THR A 59 2.63 -5.94 -8.07
C THR A 59 1.76 -6.15 -9.31
N PRO A 60 0.70 -5.33 -9.52
CA PRO A 60 -0.12 -5.38 -10.72
C PRO A 60 0.65 -5.24 -12.03
N THR A 61 1.72 -4.45 -12.05
CA THR A 61 2.56 -4.33 -13.24
C THR A 61 3.28 -5.63 -13.59
N MET A 62 3.71 -6.40 -12.59
CA MET A 62 4.31 -7.72 -12.79
C MET A 62 3.29 -8.73 -13.32
N ILE A 63 2.05 -8.68 -12.83
CA ILE A 63 0.94 -9.49 -13.36
C ILE A 63 0.68 -9.13 -14.83
N LYS A 64 0.65 -7.83 -15.15
CA LYS A 64 0.50 -7.34 -16.53
C LYS A 64 1.61 -7.90 -17.42
N ALA A 65 2.86 -7.87 -16.96
CA ALA A 65 4.00 -8.41 -17.72
C ALA A 65 3.85 -9.91 -18.03
N VAL A 66 3.29 -10.70 -17.09
CA VAL A 66 2.99 -12.12 -17.33
C VAL A 66 1.92 -12.28 -18.42
N PHE A 67 0.86 -11.47 -18.40
CA PHE A 67 -0.16 -11.51 -19.46
C PHE A 67 0.40 -11.04 -20.81
N ASP A 68 1.27 -10.04 -20.82
CA ASP A 68 1.92 -9.57 -22.05
C ASP A 68 2.87 -10.63 -22.61
N GLU A 69 3.57 -11.36 -21.75
CA GLU A 69 4.38 -12.51 -22.16
C GLU A 69 3.54 -13.62 -22.81
N LEU A 70 2.38 -13.93 -22.22
CA LEU A 70 1.45 -14.93 -22.80
C LEU A 70 0.88 -14.54 -24.16
N LYS A 71 0.89 -13.27 -24.56
CA LYS A 71 0.45 -12.83 -25.89
C LYS A 71 1.43 -13.20 -26.99
N LYS A 72 2.72 -13.40 -26.67
CA LYS A 72 3.74 -13.78 -27.64
C LYS A 72 3.47 -15.18 -28.20
N ASP A 73 3.83 -15.42 -29.43
CA ASP A 73 3.70 -16.75 -30.05
C ASP A 73 4.50 -17.79 -29.26
N GLU A 74 5.74 -17.44 -28.88
CA GLU A 74 6.63 -18.25 -28.06
C GLU A 74 6.92 -17.55 -26.72
N PRO A 75 6.03 -17.70 -25.71
CA PRO A 75 6.28 -17.16 -24.39
C PRO A 75 7.43 -17.92 -23.71
N LYS A 76 8.23 -17.20 -22.93
CA LYS A 76 9.30 -17.78 -22.09
C LYS A 76 8.70 -18.80 -21.11
N ASN A 77 9.40 -19.91 -20.94
CA ASN A 77 9.08 -20.90 -19.89
C ASN A 77 10.10 -20.81 -18.74
N HIS A 78 9.68 -21.10 -17.52
CA HIS A 78 10.49 -20.99 -16.30
C HIS A 78 11.06 -19.58 -16.10
N PHE A 79 10.28 -18.57 -16.49
CA PHE A 79 10.67 -17.17 -16.33
C PHE A 79 10.66 -16.73 -14.88
N THR A 80 11.27 -15.57 -14.61
CA THR A 80 11.13 -14.84 -13.35
C THR A 80 10.47 -13.48 -13.59
N VAL A 81 9.74 -12.98 -12.62
CA VAL A 81 9.18 -11.63 -12.63
C VAL A 81 9.36 -10.96 -11.26
N GLY A 82 9.89 -9.75 -11.26
CA GLY A 82 10.26 -9.06 -10.02
C GLY A 82 11.52 -9.64 -9.34
N ILE A 83 12.17 -10.60 -9.97
CA ILE A 83 13.43 -11.24 -9.57
C ILE A 83 14.39 -11.06 -10.71
N ASN A 84 15.63 -10.62 -10.41
CA ASN A 84 16.66 -10.56 -11.42
C ASN A 84 17.32 -11.95 -11.54
N ASP A 85 17.14 -12.59 -12.69
CA ASP A 85 17.82 -13.83 -13.04
C ASP A 85 19.00 -13.49 -13.98
N ASP A 86 20.17 -13.44 -13.42
CA ASP A 86 21.42 -13.14 -14.10
C ASP A 86 22.16 -14.40 -14.64
N VAL A 87 21.57 -15.58 -14.43
CA VAL A 87 22.12 -16.86 -14.87
C VAL A 87 21.49 -17.30 -16.18
N THR A 88 20.16 -17.43 -16.23
CA THR A 88 19.45 -17.93 -17.42
C THR A 88 18.77 -16.82 -18.22
N HIS A 89 18.78 -15.60 -17.72
CA HIS A 89 18.25 -14.38 -18.39
C HIS A 89 16.78 -14.52 -18.80
N THR A 90 15.97 -15.23 -17.98
CA THR A 90 14.55 -15.45 -18.23
C THR A 90 13.65 -14.42 -17.57
N SER A 91 14.20 -13.41 -16.90
CA SER A 91 13.44 -12.33 -16.26
C SER A 91 12.56 -11.61 -17.27
N LEU A 92 11.32 -11.32 -16.85
CA LEU A 92 10.39 -10.47 -17.60
C LEU A 92 10.62 -9.00 -17.23
N ASP A 93 10.70 -8.17 -18.24
CA ASP A 93 10.64 -6.73 -18.07
C ASP A 93 9.21 -6.29 -17.79
N TYR A 94 9.03 -5.25 -16.97
CA TYR A 94 7.74 -4.66 -16.68
C TYR A 94 7.84 -3.15 -16.52
N ASP A 95 6.77 -2.45 -16.88
CA ASP A 95 6.68 -1.00 -16.73
C ASP A 95 6.51 -0.62 -15.27
N LYS A 96 7.55 -0.07 -14.67
CA LYS A 96 7.56 0.37 -13.25
C LYS A 96 6.59 1.53 -12.97
N ASN A 97 6.14 2.23 -14.00
CA ASN A 97 5.21 3.37 -13.86
C ASN A 97 3.74 2.92 -13.98
N PHE A 98 3.49 1.69 -14.42
CA PHE A 98 2.14 1.17 -14.49
C PHE A 98 1.55 1.03 -13.08
N ALA A 99 0.39 1.62 -12.86
CA ALA A 99 -0.38 1.48 -11.63
C ALA A 99 -1.86 1.31 -11.99
N ILE A 100 -2.60 0.60 -11.15
CA ILE A 100 -4.05 0.54 -11.26
C ILE A 100 -4.61 1.72 -10.47
N ASP A 101 -5.23 2.66 -11.17
CA ASP A 101 -6.01 3.73 -10.57
C ASP A 101 -7.50 3.37 -10.67
N ILE A 102 -8.14 3.23 -9.53
CA ILE A 102 -9.57 2.85 -9.46
C ILE A 102 -10.36 4.12 -9.21
N GLU A 103 -11.15 4.52 -10.20
CA GLU A 103 -12.01 5.69 -10.11
C GLU A 103 -12.93 5.65 -8.88
N GLY A 104 -12.97 6.74 -8.13
CA GLY A 104 -13.76 6.89 -6.91
C GLY A 104 -13.18 6.16 -5.68
N MET A 105 -11.94 5.67 -5.76
CA MET A 105 -11.23 5.11 -4.63
C MET A 105 -10.23 6.12 -4.07
N PHE A 106 -10.38 6.48 -2.82
CA PHE A 106 -9.38 7.25 -2.08
C PHE A 106 -8.27 6.31 -1.58
N CYS A 107 -7.03 6.71 -1.75
CA CYS A 107 -5.83 5.98 -1.34
C CYS A 107 -4.95 6.86 -0.44
N GLY A 108 -4.76 6.49 0.83
CA GLY A 108 -3.93 7.19 1.79
C GLY A 108 -2.76 6.35 2.29
N MET A 109 -1.59 6.97 2.44
CA MET A 109 -0.40 6.35 3.03
C MET A 109 0.03 7.13 4.28
N PHE A 110 0.31 6.41 5.37
CA PHE A 110 0.65 7.01 6.66
C PHE A 110 1.95 6.42 7.17
N TYR A 111 2.95 7.27 7.34
CA TYR A 111 4.30 6.93 7.79
C TYR A 111 4.43 7.28 9.27
N GLY A 112 4.76 6.30 10.10
CA GLY A 112 4.93 6.47 11.53
C GLY A 112 5.93 5.47 12.13
N LEU A 113 6.00 5.44 13.45
CA LEU A 113 6.79 4.48 14.19
C LEU A 113 5.89 3.42 14.85
N GLY A 114 6.45 2.24 15.11
CA GLY A 114 5.73 1.13 15.71
C GLY A 114 5.10 1.43 17.07
N ALA A 115 5.67 2.40 17.81
CA ALA A 115 5.26 2.76 19.16
C ALA A 115 4.52 4.11 19.26
N ASP A 116 4.33 4.85 18.16
CA ASP A 116 3.71 6.19 18.18
C ASP A 116 2.18 6.19 18.08
N GLY A 117 1.59 5.01 17.97
CA GLY A 117 0.14 4.85 17.88
C GLY A 117 -0.46 5.05 16.48
N THR A 118 0.34 5.34 15.45
CA THR A 118 -0.12 5.56 14.06
C THR A 118 -0.97 4.40 13.54
N VAL A 119 -0.53 3.15 13.73
CA VAL A 119 -1.28 1.97 13.29
C VAL A 119 -2.64 1.85 14.00
N GLY A 120 -2.67 2.14 15.31
CA GLY A 120 -3.92 2.14 16.09
C GLY A 120 -4.92 3.18 15.58
N ALA A 121 -4.47 4.41 15.34
CA ALA A 121 -5.30 5.48 14.78
C ALA A 121 -5.82 5.12 13.39
N ASN A 122 -4.98 4.53 12.53
CA ASN A 122 -5.37 4.13 11.18
C ASN A 122 -6.39 2.97 11.20
N LYS A 123 -6.24 1.97 12.08
CA LYS A 123 -7.25 0.92 12.30
C LYS A 123 -8.59 1.52 12.75
N ASN A 124 -8.53 2.52 13.64
CA ASN A 124 -9.71 3.24 14.07
C ASN A 124 -10.36 4.03 12.92
N SER A 125 -9.57 4.69 12.07
CA SER A 125 -10.08 5.39 10.89
C SER A 125 -10.79 4.46 9.92
N ILE A 126 -10.23 3.27 9.66
CA ILE A 126 -10.87 2.23 8.84
C ILE A 126 -12.23 1.83 9.43
N LYS A 127 -12.27 1.66 10.75
CA LYS A 127 -13.49 1.28 11.44
C LYS A 127 -14.55 2.38 11.36
N ILE A 128 -14.19 3.63 11.65
CA ILE A 128 -15.09 4.77 11.56
C ILE A 128 -15.66 4.86 10.14
N ILE A 129 -14.83 4.85 9.11
CA ILE A 129 -15.29 5.00 7.72
C ILE A 129 -16.16 3.81 7.30
N GLY A 130 -15.79 2.58 7.67
CA GLY A 130 -16.52 1.39 7.28
C GLY A 130 -17.84 1.16 8.05
N GLU A 131 -17.96 1.68 9.27
CA GLU A 131 -19.18 1.53 10.10
C GLU A 131 -20.14 2.72 9.95
N GLU A 132 -19.62 3.95 9.77
CA GLU A 132 -20.42 5.17 9.81
C GLU A 132 -20.66 5.77 8.41
N THR A 133 -20.13 5.16 7.36
CA THR A 133 -20.37 5.60 5.98
C THR A 133 -20.76 4.42 5.09
N GLU A 134 -21.25 4.73 3.89
CA GLU A 134 -21.48 3.71 2.84
C GLU A 134 -20.19 3.30 2.11
N ASN A 135 -19.02 3.69 2.60
CA ASN A 135 -17.76 3.32 1.96
C ASN A 135 -17.29 1.94 2.43
N TYR A 136 -16.77 1.18 1.48
CA TYR A 136 -15.90 0.06 1.80
C TYR A 136 -14.55 0.60 2.25
N ALA A 137 -13.94 -0.06 3.23
CA ALA A 137 -12.66 0.34 3.80
C ALA A 137 -11.69 -0.84 3.81
N GLN A 138 -10.43 -0.60 3.48
CA GLN A 138 -9.36 -1.58 3.53
C GLN A 138 -8.11 -0.95 4.13
N GLY A 139 -7.43 -1.67 5.01
CA GLY A 139 -6.12 -1.30 5.52
C GLY A 139 -5.12 -2.42 5.41
N TYR A 140 -3.91 -2.08 5.02
CA TYR A 140 -2.75 -2.95 5.04
C TYR A 140 -1.59 -2.25 5.75
N PHE A 141 -0.93 -2.95 6.67
CA PHE A 141 0.09 -2.37 7.54
C PHE A 141 1.42 -3.06 7.29
N VAL A 142 2.41 -2.31 6.83
CA VAL A 142 3.77 -2.77 6.62
C VAL A 142 4.60 -2.39 7.85
N TYR A 143 5.30 -3.36 8.41
CA TYR A 143 6.17 -3.18 9.56
C TYR A 143 7.62 -3.44 9.16
N ASP A 144 8.53 -2.56 9.56
CA ASP A 144 9.96 -2.86 9.48
C ASP A 144 10.32 -3.91 10.54
N SER A 145 11.12 -4.90 10.18
CA SER A 145 11.53 -6.00 11.07
C SER A 145 12.54 -5.61 12.16
N LYS A 146 13.01 -4.37 12.18
CA LYS A 146 13.95 -3.88 13.21
C LYS A 146 13.26 -3.74 14.58
N LYS A 147 13.88 -4.29 15.62
CA LYS A 147 13.32 -4.31 16.99
C LYS A 147 13.18 -2.94 17.65
N SER A 148 13.96 -1.94 17.25
CA SER A 148 13.96 -0.60 17.84
C SER A 148 13.81 0.46 16.77
N GLY A 149 12.86 1.39 16.98
CA GLY A 149 12.58 2.46 16.01
C GLY A 149 12.03 1.95 14.68
N SER A 150 11.33 0.80 14.70
CA SER A 150 10.70 0.23 13.52
C SER A 150 9.72 1.22 12.90
N THR A 151 9.86 1.46 11.60
CA THR A 151 8.93 2.29 10.86
C THR A 151 7.72 1.47 10.45
N THR A 152 6.56 2.10 10.47
CA THR A 152 5.33 1.52 9.94
C THR A 152 4.81 2.34 8.78
N VAL A 153 4.31 1.68 7.75
CA VAL A 153 3.60 2.32 6.65
C VAL A 153 2.22 1.70 6.55
N SER A 154 1.20 2.51 6.81
CA SER A 154 -0.19 2.08 6.68
C SER A 154 -0.73 2.50 5.32
N HIS A 155 -1.32 1.57 4.60
CA HIS A 155 -1.98 1.76 3.32
C HIS A 155 -3.47 1.65 3.52
N LEU A 156 -4.22 2.75 3.35
CA LEU A 156 -5.66 2.80 3.54
C LEU A 156 -6.36 3.08 2.21
N ARG A 157 -7.42 2.31 1.92
CA ARG A 157 -8.29 2.52 0.76
C ARG A 157 -9.73 2.66 1.22
N PHE A 158 -10.44 3.62 0.63
CA PHE A 158 -11.84 3.87 0.87
C PHE A 158 -12.57 4.11 -0.45
N GLY A 159 -13.79 3.59 -0.59
CA GLY A 159 -14.55 3.80 -1.83
C GLY A 159 -15.95 3.19 -1.77
N LYS A 160 -16.81 3.62 -2.69
CA LYS A 160 -18.21 3.17 -2.80
C LYS A 160 -18.37 1.75 -3.36
N LYS A 161 -17.31 1.17 -3.90
CA LYS A 161 -17.32 -0.19 -4.47
C LYS A 161 -16.50 -1.14 -3.61
N PRO A 162 -16.83 -2.45 -3.58
CA PRO A 162 -16.05 -3.45 -2.86
C PRO A 162 -14.56 -3.42 -3.26
N ILE A 163 -13.68 -3.35 -2.27
CA ILE A 163 -12.24 -3.27 -2.48
C ILE A 163 -11.67 -4.69 -2.58
N LYS A 164 -11.16 -5.05 -3.77
CA LYS A 164 -10.53 -6.35 -4.05
C LYS A 164 -9.02 -6.24 -4.28
N SER A 165 -8.42 -5.12 -3.88
CA SER A 165 -6.99 -4.84 -4.08
C SER A 165 -6.16 -5.57 -3.04
N THR A 166 -5.40 -6.60 -3.46
CA THR A 166 -4.52 -7.41 -2.61
C THR A 166 -3.05 -6.98 -2.70
N TYR A 167 -2.79 -5.77 -3.17
CA TYR A 167 -1.48 -5.18 -3.39
C TYR A 167 -1.37 -3.84 -2.67
N LEU A 168 -0.14 -3.39 -2.39
CA LEU A 168 0.12 -2.09 -1.77
C LEU A 168 -0.31 -0.93 -2.67
N ILE A 169 -0.58 0.23 -2.07
CA ILE A 169 -0.92 1.45 -2.81
C ILE A 169 0.31 1.88 -3.62
N GLN A 170 0.13 2.06 -4.92
CA GLN A 170 1.14 2.51 -5.86
C GLN A 170 0.92 3.95 -6.32
N LYS A 171 -0.30 4.48 -6.14
CA LYS A 171 -0.66 5.89 -6.34
C LYS A 171 -1.55 6.33 -5.20
N SER A 172 -1.16 7.36 -4.48
CA SER A 172 -1.91 7.86 -3.32
C SER A 172 -2.48 9.26 -3.57
N ASP A 173 -3.62 9.53 -2.95
CA ASP A 173 -4.26 10.85 -2.93
C ASP A 173 -3.79 11.65 -1.70
N PHE A 174 -3.35 10.93 -0.66
CA PHE A 174 -2.98 11.47 0.63
C PHE A 174 -1.74 10.78 1.20
N VAL A 175 -0.80 11.56 1.72
CA VAL A 175 0.34 11.07 2.49
C VAL A 175 0.42 11.81 3.82
N ALA A 176 0.48 11.09 4.94
CA ALA A 176 0.79 11.64 6.24
C ALA A 176 2.15 11.15 6.74
N CYS A 177 2.96 12.08 7.25
CA CYS A 177 4.22 11.78 7.91
C CYS A 177 4.12 12.21 9.39
N HIS A 178 4.08 11.22 10.30
CA HIS A 178 3.92 11.45 11.73
C HIS A 178 5.23 11.81 12.44
N GLN A 179 6.37 11.63 11.77
CA GLN A 179 7.70 11.88 12.34
C GLN A 179 8.58 12.58 11.31
N PHE A 180 9.01 13.80 11.60
CA PHE A 180 9.78 14.63 10.67
C PHE A 180 11.05 13.93 10.13
N ASN A 181 11.74 13.17 10.98
CA ASN A 181 12.97 12.46 10.62
C ASN A 181 12.78 11.33 9.58
N LEU A 182 11.53 10.91 9.31
CA LEU A 182 11.26 9.92 8.27
C LEU A 182 11.38 10.49 6.85
N LEU A 183 11.37 11.82 6.70
CA LEU A 183 11.56 12.49 5.40
C LEU A 183 12.92 12.19 4.77
N GLU A 184 13.96 12.00 5.59
CA GLU A 184 15.29 11.62 5.11
C GLU A 184 15.37 10.15 4.69
N LYS A 185 14.58 9.28 5.33
CA LYS A 185 14.66 7.84 5.14
C LYS A 185 13.83 7.32 3.99
N PHE A 186 12.69 7.97 3.71
CA PHE A 186 11.70 7.50 2.75
C PHE A 186 11.44 8.52 1.66
N ASP A 187 11.31 8.06 0.43
CA ASP A 187 10.79 8.84 -0.70
C ASP A 187 9.26 8.73 -0.73
N MET A 188 8.61 9.23 0.34
CA MET A 188 7.18 9.03 0.60
C MET A 188 6.26 9.78 -0.37
N LEU A 189 6.75 10.84 -1.01
CA LEU A 189 5.95 11.62 -1.97
C LEU A 189 6.10 11.12 -3.41
N LYS A 190 6.95 10.11 -3.65
CA LYS A 190 7.19 9.56 -4.97
C LYS A 190 5.90 9.16 -5.69
N ASP A 191 5.03 8.46 -4.99
CA ASP A 191 3.79 7.90 -5.52
C ASP A 191 2.54 8.72 -5.17
N LEU A 192 2.71 9.91 -4.57
CA LEU A 192 1.62 10.86 -4.35
C LEU A 192 1.24 11.52 -5.68
N LYS A 193 -0.06 11.54 -5.99
CA LYS A 193 -0.61 12.14 -7.22
C LYS A 193 -0.38 13.65 -7.27
N GLU A 194 -0.38 14.22 -8.47
CA GLU A 194 -0.40 15.68 -8.65
C GLU A 194 -1.65 16.26 -7.98
N GLY A 195 -1.48 17.39 -7.26
CA GLY A 195 -2.55 17.99 -6.46
C GLY A 195 -2.94 17.23 -5.20
N GLY A 196 -2.27 16.11 -4.91
CA GLY A 196 -2.51 15.32 -3.70
C GLY A 196 -2.19 16.05 -2.41
N VAL A 197 -2.59 15.50 -1.28
CA VAL A 197 -2.43 16.10 0.04
C VAL A 197 -1.23 15.50 0.76
N PHE A 198 -0.34 16.36 1.26
CA PHE A 198 0.75 15.98 2.15
C PHE A 198 0.59 16.62 3.52
N LEU A 199 0.40 15.82 4.57
CA LEU A 199 0.31 16.23 5.97
C LEU A 199 1.58 15.85 6.73
N LEU A 200 2.25 16.83 7.31
CA LEU A 200 3.48 16.63 8.08
C LEU A 200 3.31 17.04 9.54
N ASN A 201 3.61 16.14 10.47
CA ASN A 201 3.87 16.49 11.86
C ASN A 201 5.31 17.00 11.99
N SER A 202 5.46 18.27 12.33
CA SER A 202 6.74 18.96 12.44
C SER A 202 6.87 19.62 13.82
N PRO A 203 8.02 19.51 14.50
CA PRO A 203 8.28 20.23 15.76
C PRO A 203 8.63 21.73 15.52
N PHE A 204 8.61 22.18 14.28
CA PHE A 204 8.97 23.52 13.86
C PHE A 204 7.74 24.29 13.38
N ASP A 205 7.77 25.60 13.43
CA ASP A 205 6.74 26.41 12.75
C ASP A 205 6.75 26.20 11.24
N VAL A 206 5.77 26.77 10.53
CA VAL A 206 5.60 26.56 9.10
C VAL A 206 6.82 27.04 8.29
N ASN A 207 7.38 28.21 8.62
CA ASN A 207 8.50 28.79 7.88
C ASN A 207 9.78 27.96 8.10
N GLU A 208 10.08 27.68 9.35
CA GLU A 208 11.22 26.87 9.72
C GLU A 208 11.11 25.44 9.17
N THR A 209 9.89 24.88 9.16
CA THR A 209 9.64 23.56 8.54
C THR A 209 10.01 23.58 7.07
N VAL A 210 9.56 24.58 6.30
CA VAL A 210 9.86 24.70 4.86
C VAL A 210 11.36 24.80 4.61
N GLU A 211 12.09 25.58 5.43
CA GLU A 211 13.54 25.72 5.32
C GLU A 211 14.30 24.41 5.61
N LYS A 212 13.78 23.61 6.54
CA LYS A 212 14.41 22.33 6.97
C LYS A 212 13.99 21.12 6.12
N LEU A 213 13.04 21.27 5.19
CA LEU A 213 12.65 20.17 4.31
C LEU A 213 13.84 19.66 3.48
N PRO A 214 14.00 18.35 3.30
CA PRO A 214 14.94 17.80 2.33
C PRO A 214 14.66 18.36 0.92
N LYS A 215 15.70 18.71 0.18
CA LYS A 215 15.57 19.29 -1.20
C LYS A 215 14.64 18.46 -2.10
N ARG A 216 14.72 17.12 -1.99
CA ARG A 216 13.83 16.19 -2.73
C ARG A 216 12.36 16.45 -2.42
N VAL A 217 12.01 16.57 -1.13
CA VAL A 217 10.63 16.80 -0.67
C VAL A 217 10.12 18.15 -1.18
N THR A 218 10.91 19.21 -1.01
CA THR A 218 10.57 20.55 -1.52
C THR A 218 10.33 20.55 -3.04
N GLN A 219 11.17 19.84 -3.80
CA GLN A 219 11.02 19.73 -5.24
C GLN A 219 9.74 18.97 -5.60
N GLN A 220 9.46 17.84 -4.95
CA GLN A 220 8.25 17.07 -5.20
C GLN A 220 6.96 17.83 -4.87
N ILE A 221 6.95 18.62 -3.78
CA ILE A 221 5.82 19.49 -3.43
C ILE A 221 5.53 20.47 -4.55
N LYS A 222 6.56 21.11 -5.11
CA LYS A 222 6.42 22.09 -6.20
C LYS A 222 5.99 21.42 -7.51
N ASP A 223 6.70 20.39 -7.93
CA ASP A 223 6.49 19.72 -9.22
C ASP A 223 5.09 19.11 -9.33
N LYS A 224 4.61 18.51 -8.24
CA LYS A 224 3.31 17.88 -8.16
C LYS A 224 2.20 18.80 -7.66
N LYS A 225 2.49 20.09 -7.39
CA LYS A 225 1.54 21.09 -6.88
C LYS A 225 0.76 20.60 -5.67
N LEU A 226 1.46 19.97 -4.71
CA LEU A 226 0.83 19.33 -3.57
C LEU A 226 0.16 20.33 -2.64
N ASN A 227 -0.96 19.93 -2.06
CA ASN A 227 -1.57 20.63 -0.93
C ASN A 227 -0.79 20.24 0.33
N PHE A 228 0.13 21.11 0.77
CA PHE A 228 1.02 20.84 1.89
C PHE A 228 0.49 21.44 3.18
N PHE A 229 0.31 20.59 4.20
CA PHE A 229 -0.16 20.96 5.53
C PHE A 229 0.89 20.57 6.59
N VAL A 230 1.09 21.43 7.56
CA VAL A 230 2.01 21.25 8.69
C VAL A 230 1.24 21.41 9.99
N ILE A 231 1.54 20.59 10.96
CA ILE A 231 1.05 20.69 12.35
C ILE A 231 2.17 20.39 13.31
N ASP A 232 2.28 21.13 14.42
CA ASP A 232 3.04 20.71 15.59
C ASP A 232 2.13 19.92 16.54
N GLY A 233 1.95 18.65 16.21
CA GLY A 233 1.13 17.74 17.00
C GLY A 233 1.68 17.48 18.40
N TYR A 234 2.99 17.70 18.65
CA TYR A 234 3.57 17.54 19.97
C TYR A 234 3.18 18.67 20.90
N SER A 235 3.20 19.91 20.44
CA SER A 235 2.72 21.08 21.22
C SER A 235 1.24 20.94 21.51
N VAL A 236 0.41 20.56 20.52
CA VAL A 236 -1.03 20.33 20.72
C VAL A 236 -1.25 19.21 21.74
N ALA A 237 -0.52 18.09 21.66
CA ALA A 237 -0.64 16.98 22.61
C ALA A 237 -0.28 17.38 24.04
N LYS A 238 0.75 18.23 24.20
CA LYS A 238 1.16 18.76 25.49
C LYS A 238 0.11 19.70 26.09
N GLU A 239 -0.42 20.63 25.30
CA GLU A 239 -1.44 21.59 25.72
C GLU A 239 -2.76 20.92 26.11
N THR A 240 -3.10 19.80 25.46
CA THR A 240 -4.32 19.04 25.73
C THR A 240 -4.13 17.91 26.75
N GLY A 241 -2.99 17.83 27.43
CA GLY A 241 -2.71 16.79 28.44
C GLY A 241 -2.48 15.39 27.87
N MET A 242 -2.37 15.23 26.53
CA MET A 242 -2.18 13.95 25.87
C MET A 242 -0.71 13.44 25.90
N GLY A 243 0.21 14.21 26.46
CA GLY A 243 1.63 13.89 26.55
C GLY A 243 2.31 13.81 25.18
N SER A 244 2.84 12.65 24.80
CA SER A 244 3.49 12.44 23.49
C SER A 244 2.57 11.80 22.43
N ARG A 245 1.28 11.69 22.70
CA ARG A 245 0.32 10.97 21.83
C ARG A 245 -0.19 11.88 20.71
N VAL A 246 0.54 11.90 19.61
CA VAL A 246 0.16 12.69 18.42
C VAL A 246 -0.78 11.96 17.47
N ASN A 247 -1.00 10.66 17.65
CA ASN A 247 -1.76 9.82 16.74
C ASN A 247 -3.22 10.27 16.55
N THR A 248 -3.92 10.63 17.63
CA THR A 248 -5.31 11.14 17.55
C THR A 248 -5.36 12.51 16.90
N ILE A 249 -4.37 13.39 17.14
CA ILE A 249 -4.26 14.70 16.53
C ILE A 249 -4.10 14.55 15.02
N MET A 250 -3.17 13.71 14.58
CA MET A 250 -2.94 13.42 13.17
C MET A 250 -4.17 12.78 12.50
N GLN A 251 -4.89 11.92 13.22
CA GLN A 251 -6.15 11.33 12.74
C GLN A 251 -7.23 12.42 12.55
N THR A 252 -7.34 13.36 13.48
CA THR A 252 -8.27 14.49 13.38
C THR A 252 -7.92 15.36 12.17
N CYS A 253 -6.63 15.67 11.97
CA CYS A 253 -6.17 16.40 10.78
C CYS A 253 -6.50 15.63 9.50
N PHE A 254 -6.27 14.32 9.46
CA PHE A 254 -6.63 13.50 8.30
C PHE A 254 -8.11 13.65 7.94
N PHE A 255 -9.01 13.48 8.87
CA PHE A 255 -10.44 13.63 8.58
C PHE A 255 -10.80 15.05 8.16
N ALA A 256 -10.19 16.08 8.78
CA ALA A 256 -10.48 17.47 8.48
C ALA A 256 -10.10 17.90 7.05
N ILE A 257 -9.04 17.29 6.47
CA ILE A 257 -8.47 17.72 5.18
C ILE A 257 -8.59 16.69 4.06
N SER A 258 -8.98 15.45 4.37
CA SER A 258 -9.11 14.39 3.36
C SER A 258 -10.44 14.43 2.59
N GLY A 259 -11.47 15.02 3.17
CA GLY A 259 -12.82 15.03 2.60
C GLY A 259 -13.51 13.65 2.58
N VAL A 260 -12.98 12.66 3.29
CA VAL A 260 -13.56 11.29 3.35
C VAL A 260 -14.84 11.26 4.19
N LEU A 261 -14.92 12.13 5.21
CA LEU A 261 -16.09 12.35 6.06
C LEU A 261 -16.36 13.85 6.17
N GLU A 262 -17.62 14.20 6.43
CA GLU A 262 -17.96 15.55 6.88
C GLU A 262 -17.24 15.84 8.21
N LYS A 263 -16.70 17.07 8.34
CA LYS A 263 -15.81 17.43 9.44
C LYS A 263 -16.42 17.20 10.82
N ASP A 264 -17.67 17.65 11.01
CA ASP A 264 -18.35 17.55 12.30
C ASP A 264 -18.68 16.11 12.67
N GLU A 265 -19.09 15.30 11.69
CA GLU A 265 -19.32 13.87 11.86
C GLU A 265 -18.01 13.16 12.25
N ALA A 266 -16.91 13.44 11.57
CA ALA A 266 -15.60 12.88 11.90
C ALA A 266 -15.18 13.20 13.33
N ILE A 267 -15.35 14.45 13.78
CA ILE A 267 -15.03 14.87 15.15
C ILE A 267 -15.85 14.10 16.18
N GLU A 268 -17.15 13.95 15.98
CA GLU A 268 -18.02 13.19 16.89
C GLU A 268 -17.63 11.71 16.96
N GLN A 269 -17.29 11.07 15.85
CA GLN A 269 -16.86 9.68 15.84
C GLN A 269 -15.49 9.51 16.52
N ILE A 270 -14.57 10.44 16.35
CA ILE A 270 -13.27 10.43 17.04
C ILE A 270 -13.50 10.57 18.55
N LYS A 271 -14.34 11.51 19.01
CA LYS A 271 -14.69 11.67 20.44
C LYS A 271 -15.28 10.39 21.03
N LYS A 272 -16.24 9.76 20.35
CA LYS A 272 -16.80 8.46 20.77
C LYS A 272 -15.73 7.38 20.89
N SER A 273 -14.81 7.32 19.95
CA SER A 273 -13.72 6.35 19.94
C SER A 273 -12.71 6.61 21.07
N ILE A 274 -12.37 7.87 21.33
CA ILE A 274 -11.52 8.26 22.46
C ILE A 274 -12.18 7.85 23.78
N LYS A 275 -13.46 8.18 23.97
CA LYS A 275 -14.22 7.80 25.17
C LYS A 275 -14.25 6.29 25.36
N LYS A 276 -14.43 5.51 24.30
CA LYS A 276 -14.40 4.03 24.35
C LYS A 276 -13.02 3.49 24.73
N SER A 277 -11.94 4.13 24.25
CA SER A 277 -10.56 3.65 24.45
C SER A 277 -9.96 4.10 25.77
N TYR A 278 -10.34 5.26 26.28
CA TYR A 278 -9.70 5.93 27.41
C TYR A 278 -10.67 6.29 28.55
N GLY A 279 -11.99 6.15 28.38
CA GLY A 279 -13.00 6.54 29.35
C GLY A 279 -12.90 5.84 30.72
N MET A 280 -12.20 4.70 30.80
CA MET A 280 -11.86 4.07 32.08
C MET A 280 -10.79 4.82 32.90
N LYS A 281 -10.15 5.84 32.30
CA LYS A 281 -9.10 6.67 32.95
C LYS A 281 -9.60 8.03 33.42
N GLY A 282 -10.88 8.33 33.25
CA GLY A 282 -11.53 9.62 33.55
C GLY A 282 -12.09 10.30 32.29
N ASP A 283 -13.02 11.20 32.48
CA ASP A 283 -13.68 11.97 31.40
C ASP A 283 -12.94 13.28 31.05
N GLU A 284 -11.72 13.50 31.55
CA GLU A 284 -10.87 14.68 31.25
C GLU A 284 -10.09 14.51 29.96
#